data_44ef9e9f458003e9cff1f9c06f573ece
#
_entry.id   44ef9e9f458003e9cff1f9c06f573ece
#
_cell.length_a   1.000
_cell.length_b   1.000
_cell.length_c   1.000
_cell.angle_alpha   90.00
_cell.angle_beta   90.00
_cell.angle_gamma   90.00
#
_symmetry.space_group_name_H-M   'P 1'
#
loop_
_entity.id
_entity.type
_entity.pdbx_description
1 polymer ?
#
loop_
_entity_poly.entity_id
_entity_poly.type
_entity_poly.pdbx_seq_one_letter_code
_entity_poly.pdbx_strand_id
1 'polypeptide(L)'
;GIDATTIARLYRKRWRIEGMFGRLESVLNSEIKTLGHPRAALLGFAGAVLAYNVLALLKQFIEHAHRHSHPELDVSTYHLAVDIAADYGPMLRMLPIEHLPCAGDDPQQLARHLVLLGSRMSPKQLATSKRKPKAAQAKGYVDGSIARSHVSTARILTLAAGKRP
;
A
#
# COMPACT_ATOMS: atom_id res chain seq x y z
N GLY A 1 24.95 -3.58 23.20
CA GLY A 1 24.61 -4.36 22.00
C GLY A 1 23.13 -4.26 21.72
N ILE A 2 22.72 -4.38 20.46
CA ILE A 2 21.30 -4.38 20.04
C ILE A 2 20.74 -5.76 20.34
N ASP A 3 19.59 -5.84 21.01
CA ASP A 3 18.94 -7.10 21.38
C ASP A 3 18.26 -7.77 20.16
N ALA A 4 18.05 -9.10 20.23
CA ALA A 4 17.45 -9.89 19.15
C ALA A 4 16.04 -9.43 18.78
N THR A 5 15.27 -8.91 19.75
CA THR A 5 13.91 -8.39 19.55
C THR A 5 13.91 -7.12 18.69
N THR A 6 14.86 -6.23 18.96
CA THR A 6 15.04 -4.99 18.18
C THR A 6 15.48 -5.33 16.76
N ILE A 7 16.41 -6.26 16.57
CA ILE A 7 16.82 -6.73 15.24
C ILE A 7 15.63 -7.33 14.49
N ALA A 8 14.86 -8.22 15.13
CA ALA A 8 13.70 -8.83 14.51
C ALA A 8 12.64 -7.79 14.10
N ARG A 9 12.42 -6.75 14.93
CA ARG A 9 11.50 -5.66 14.64
C ARG A 9 11.96 -4.81 13.44
N LEU A 10 13.25 -4.49 13.38
CA LEU A 10 13.83 -3.76 12.26
C LEU A 10 13.78 -4.58 10.97
N TYR A 11 14.13 -5.87 11.04
CA TYR A 11 14.10 -6.76 9.89
C TYR A 11 12.71 -6.92 9.30
N ARG A 12 11.64 -6.97 10.12
CA ARG A 12 10.27 -6.98 9.64
C ARG A 12 9.89 -5.73 8.85
N LYS A 13 10.51 -4.58 9.12
CA LYS A 13 10.26 -3.35 8.34
C LYS A 13 10.75 -3.48 6.89
N ARG A 14 11.71 -4.36 6.60
CA ARG A 14 12.19 -4.63 5.24
C ARG A 14 11.06 -5.10 4.32
N TRP A 15 10.15 -5.93 4.81
CA TRP A 15 8.99 -6.40 4.05
C TRP A 15 8.08 -5.28 3.54
N ARG A 16 8.16 -4.09 4.14
CA ARG A 16 7.41 -2.91 3.66
C ARG A 16 7.93 -2.44 2.31
N ILE A 17 9.24 -2.51 2.09
CA ILE A 17 9.86 -2.17 0.81
C ILE A 17 9.46 -3.18 -0.26
N GLU A 18 9.55 -4.47 0.04
CA GLU A 18 9.12 -5.53 -0.88
C GLU A 18 7.62 -5.42 -1.21
N GLY A 19 6.80 -5.15 -0.20
CA GLY A 19 5.37 -4.90 -0.41
C GLY A 19 5.08 -3.61 -1.20
N MET A 20 5.95 -2.60 -1.14
CA MET A 20 5.87 -1.42 -1.99
C MET A 20 6.16 -1.79 -3.45
N PHE A 21 7.26 -2.49 -3.73
CA PHE A 21 7.58 -2.92 -5.09
C PHE A 21 6.50 -3.82 -5.69
N GLY A 22 5.99 -4.80 -4.93
CA GLY A 22 4.88 -5.64 -5.38
C GLY A 22 3.61 -4.84 -5.69
N ARG A 23 3.35 -3.74 -4.98
CA ARG A 23 2.23 -2.85 -5.28
C ARG A 23 2.49 -1.98 -6.51
N LEU A 24 3.70 -1.48 -6.70
CA LEU A 24 4.08 -0.74 -7.91
C LEU A 24 3.83 -1.61 -9.15
N GLU A 25 4.22 -2.88 -9.10
CA GLU A 25 4.03 -3.82 -10.20
C GLU A 25 2.54 -4.17 -10.40
N SER A 26 1.86 -4.63 -9.35
CA SER A 26 0.50 -5.18 -9.45
C SER A 26 -0.60 -4.12 -9.59
N VAL A 27 -0.42 -2.93 -9.00
CA VAL A 27 -1.44 -1.87 -8.96
C VAL A 27 -1.26 -0.87 -10.09
N LEU A 28 -0.01 -0.52 -10.41
CA LEU A 28 0.30 0.52 -11.39
C LEU A 28 0.76 -0.05 -12.73
N ASN A 29 0.81 -1.38 -12.90
CA ASN A 29 1.35 -2.05 -14.09
C ASN A 29 2.72 -1.46 -14.50
N SER A 30 3.54 -1.11 -13.50
CA SER A 30 4.78 -0.37 -13.69
C SER A 30 5.95 -1.25 -14.10
N GLU A 31 5.69 -2.40 -14.72
CA GLU A 31 6.73 -3.23 -15.30
C GLU A 31 7.46 -2.43 -16.39
N ILE A 32 8.72 -2.10 -16.12
CA ILE A 32 9.53 -1.28 -17.01
C ILE A 32 10.12 -2.17 -18.10
N LYS A 33 9.49 -2.17 -19.27
CA LYS A 33 9.94 -2.96 -20.43
C LYS A 33 11.15 -2.36 -21.18
N THR A 34 11.75 -1.30 -20.67
CA THR A 34 12.81 -0.53 -21.34
C THR A 34 14.21 -0.82 -20.78
N LEU A 35 14.49 -2.08 -20.47
CA LEU A 35 15.80 -2.50 -19.90
C LEU A 35 17.01 -2.14 -20.78
N GLY A 36 16.81 -1.94 -22.09
CA GLY A 36 17.87 -1.48 -23.01
C GLY A 36 18.28 0.00 -22.86
N HIS A 37 17.49 0.80 -22.14
CA HIS A 37 17.72 2.24 -21.99
C HIS A 37 17.69 2.65 -20.50
N PRO A 38 18.84 2.68 -19.80
CA PRO A 38 18.89 2.93 -18.35
C PRO A 38 18.22 4.22 -17.92
N ARG A 39 18.35 5.31 -18.70
CA ARG A 39 17.70 6.60 -18.37
C ARG A 39 16.17 6.52 -18.48
N ALA A 40 15.66 5.81 -19.50
CA ALA A 40 14.21 5.62 -19.65
C ALA A 40 13.66 4.72 -18.53
N ALA A 41 14.40 3.68 -18.14
CA ALA A 41 14.05 2.84 -17.02
C ALA A 41 14.00 3.63 -15.69
N LEU A 42 14.97 4.51 -15.45
CA LEU A 42 15.00 5.38 -14.28
C LEU A 42 13.83 6.36 -14.26
N LEU A 43 13.49 6.96 -15.40
CA LEU A 43 12.33 7.85 -15.52
C LEU A 43 11.03 7.10 -15.24
N GLY A 44 10.85 5.91 -15.82
CA GLY A 44 9.67 5.07 -15.57
C GLY A 44 9.54 4.68 -14.11
N PHE A 45 10.64 4.29 -13.47
CA PHE A 45 10.67 3.99 -12.04
C PHE A 45 10.31 5.22 -11.18
N ALA A 46 10.88 6.38 -11.48
CA ALA A 46 10.57 7.62 -10.77
C ALA A 46 9.08 7.99 -10.90
N GLY A 47 8.51 7.84 -12.12
CA GLY A 47 7.07 8.02 -12.36
C GLY A 47 6.21 7.07 -11.54
N ALA A 48 6.58 5.79 -11.49
CA ALA A 48 5.87 4.80 -10.69
C ALA A 48 5.91 5.10 -9.18
N VAL A 49 7.06 5.54 -8.66
CA VAL A 49 7.20 5.96 -7.26
C VAL A 49 6.35 7.19 -6.97
N LEU A 50 6.33 8.16 -7.88
CA LEU A 50 5.49 9.36 -7.74
C LEU A 50 4.01 8.97 -7.70
N ALA A 51 3.53 8.16 -8.62
CA ALA A 51 2.15 7.69 -8.66
C ALA A 51 1.78 6.92 -7.37
N TYR A 52 2.68 6.08 -6.86
CA TYR A 52 2.48 5.39 -5.60
C TYR A 52 2.32 6.37 -4.42
N ASN A 53 3.14 7.40 -4.36
CA ASN A 53 3.06 8.43 -3.31
C ASN A 53 1.75 9.21 -3.39
N VAL A 54 1.29 9.55 -4.60
CA VAL A 54 -0.02 10.20 -4.81
C VAL A 54 -1.15 9.30 -4.31
N LEU A 55 -1.16 8.01 -4.68
CA LEU A 55 -2.16 7.06 -4.18
C LEU A 55 -2.12 6.91 -2.65
N ALA A 56 -0.93 6.87 -2.05
CA ALA A 56 -0.77 6.80 -0.60
C ALA A 56 -1.34 8.05 0.09
N LEU A 57 -1.16 9.22 -0.51
CA LEU A 57 -1.71 10.48 -0.03
C LEU A 57 -3.23 10.49 -0.14
N LEU A 58 -3.79 10.12 -1.29
CA LEU A 58 -5.25 10.03 -1.50
C LEU A 58 -5.89 9.05 -0.51
N LYS A 59 -5.29 7.88 -0.30
CA LYS A 59 -5.71 6.92 0.72
C LYS A 59 -5.85 7.60 2.09
N GLN A 60 -4.85 8.36 2.53
CA GLN A 60 -4.87 9.05 3.82
C GLN A 60 -5.99 10.10 3.90
N PHE A 61 -6.26 10.85 2.84
CA PHE A 61 -7.36 11.80 2.81
C PHE A 61 -8.72 11.13 2.91
N ILE A 62 -8.93 10.01 2.23
CA ILE A 62 -10.16 9.22 2.31
C ILE A 62 -10.36 8.67 3.73
N GLU A 63 -9.33 8.05 4.31
CA GLU A 63 -9.37 7.53 5.68
C GLU A 63 -9.63 8.64 6.69
N HIS A 64 -9.03 9.81 6.50
CA HIS A 64 -9.27 10.97 7.34
C HIS A 64 -10.71 11.49 7.22
N ALA A 65 -11.26 11.58 6.01
CA ALA A 65 -12.63 12.03 5.76
C ALA A 65 -13.68 11.13 6.44
N HIS A 66 -13.40 9.82 6.51
CA HIS A 66 -14.30 8.84 7.11
C HIS A 66 -13.95 8.46 8.56
N ARG A 67 -12.97 9.10 9.17
CA ARG A 67 -12.44 8.72 10.50
C ARG A 67 -13.50 8.62 11.59
N HIS A 68 -14.49 9.49 11.57
CA HIS A 68 -15.56 9.51 12.59
C HIS A 68 -16.61 8.42 12.37
N SER A 69 -16.93 8.11 11.12
CA SER A 69 -17.95 7.12 10.76
C SER A 69 -17.39 5.71 10.62
N HIS A 70 -16.14 5.58 10.23
CA HIS A 70 -15.46 4.30 9.97
C HIS A 70 -14.02 4.33 10.50
N PRO A 71 -13.80 4.33 11.83
CA PRO A 71 -12.46 4.46 12.42
C PRO A 71 -11.51 3.31 12.04
N GLU A 72 -12.04 2.14 11.70
CA GLU A 72 -11.27 0.95 11.28
C GLU A 72 -11.08 0.85 9.75
N LEU A 73 -11.44 1.91 9.01
CA LEU A 73 -11.29 1.89 7.57
C LEU A 73 -9.82 1.82 7.19
N ASP A 74 -9.46 0.80 6.42
CA ASP A 74 -8.18 0.66 5.74
C ASP A 74 -8.47 0.62 4.23
N VAL A 75 -8.17 1.71 3.54
CA VAL A 75 -8.44 1.86 2.10
C VAL A 75 -7.47 1.01 1.28
N SER A 76 -8.00 0.20 0.38
CA SER A 76 -7.24 -0.59 -0.57
C SER A 76 -6.65 0.30 -1.66
N THR A 77 -5.34 0.40 -1.76
CA THR A 77 -4.66 1.10 -2.86
C THR A 77 -4.98 0.48 -4.22
N TYR A 78 -5.27 -0.83 -4.26
CA TYR A 78 -5.68 -1.51 -5.50
C TYR A 78 -7.05 -1.02 -5.97
N HIS A 79 -8.07 -1.06 -5.11
CA HIS A 79 -9.41 -0.59 -5.48
C HIS A 79 -9.40 0.89 -5.84
N LEU A 80 -8.68 1.71 -5.07
CA LEU A 80 -8.53 3.13 -5.37
C LEU A 80 -7.87 3.37 -6.74
N ALA A 81 -6.82 2.64 -7.09
CA ALA A 81 -6.18 2.76 -8.40
C ALA A 81 -7.07 2.30 -9.54
N VAL A 82 -7.86 1.24 -9.34
CA VAL A 82 -8.83 0.75 -10.33
C VAL A 82 -9.93 1.79 -10.59
N ASP A 83 -10.49 2.37 -9.53
CA ASP A 83 -11.53 3.41 -9.65
C ASP A 83 -10.98 4.64 -10.38
N ILE A 84 -9.80 5.14 -9.97
CA ILE A 84 -9.15 6.27 -10.66
C ILE A 84 -8.90 5.95 -12.13
N ALA A 85 -8.41 4.76 -12.46
CA ALA A 85 -8.13 4.38 -13.84
C ALA A 85 -9.42 4.28 -14.68
N ALA A 86 -10.52 3.82 -14.08
CA ALA A 86 -11.81 3.73 -14.74
C ALA A 86 -12.38 5.11 -15.11
N ASP A 87 -12.23 6.09 -14.24
CA ASP A 87 -12.78 7.44 -14.42
C ASP A 87 -11.83 8.35 -15.22
N TYR A 88 -10.54 8.25 -14.98
CA TYR A 88 -9.53 9.13 -15.56
C TYR A 88 -9.42 9.00 -17.09
N GLY A 89 -9.49 7.78 -17.61
CA GLY A 89 -9.43 7.54 -19.05
C GLY A 89 -10.57 8.19 -19.84
N PRO A 90 -11.85 7.99 -19.46
CA PRO A 90 -12.98 8.72 -20.04
C PRO A 90 -12.87 10.23 -19.87
N MET A 91 -12.49 10.71 -18.68
CA MET A 91 -12.34 12.13 -18.39
C MET A 91 -11.33 12.81 -19.31
N LEU A 92 -10.16 12.23 -19.54
CA LEU A 92 -9.15 12.78 -20.46
C LEU A 92 -9.62 12.83 -21.92
N ARG A 93 -10.57 11.96 -22.33
CA ARG A 93 -11.14 12.02 -23.67
C ARG A 93 -12.23 13.08 -23.81
N MET A 94 -12.90 13.42 -22.70
CA MET A 94 -14.04 14.34 -22.70
C MET A 94 -13.63 15.78 -22.39
N LEU A 95 -12.60 15.96 -21.57
CA LEU A 95 -12.15 17.27 -21.11
C LEU A 95 -10.73 17.54 -21.64
N PRO A 96 -10.53 18.63 -22.42
CA PRO A 96 -9.19 19.10 -22.69
C PRO A 96 -8.42 19.36 -21.40
N ILE A 97 -7.11 19.10 -21.43
CA ILE A 97 -6.23 19.22 -20.25
C ILE A 97 -6.31 20.63 -19.64
N GLU A 98 -6.50 21.65 -20.48
CA GLU A 98 -6.63 23.04 -20.07
C GLU A 98 -7.86 23.31 -19.19
N HIS A 99 -8.86 22.46 -19.26
CA HIS A 99 -10.09 22.58 -18.46
C HIS A 99 -10.09 21.71 -17.20
N LEU A 100 -9.01 20.94 -16.96
CA LEU A 100 -8.88 20.24 -15.71
C LEU A 100 -8.63 21.27 -14.59
N PRO A 101 -9.37 21.21 -13.47
CA PRO A 101 -9.15 22.11 -12.38
C PRO A 101 -7.72 21.90 -11.86
N CYS A 102 -6.87 22.89 -12.13
CA CYS A 102 -5.59 22.98 -11.45
C CYS A 102 -5.89 23.25 -9.97
N ALA A 103 -5.41 22.40 -9.09
CA ALA A 103 -5.36 22.75 -7.69
C ALA A 103 -4.56 24.05 -7.59
N GLY A 104 -5.20 25.10 -7.04
CA GLY A 104 -4.52 26.38 -6.83
C GLY A 104 -3.23 26.17 -6.01
N ASP A 105 -2.35 27.13 -6.03
CA ASP A 105 -1.02 27.07 -5.41
C ASP A 105 -1.05 26.95 -3.86
N ASP A 106 -2.24 26.96 -3.24
CA ASP A 106 -2.40 26.81 -1.79
C ASP A 106 -2.55 25.32 -1.37
N PRO A 107 -1.54 24.73 -0.71
CA PRO A 107 -1.60 23.35 -0.22
C PRO A 107 -2.75 23.09 0.75
N GLN A 108 -3.17 24.10 1.53
CA GLN A 108 -4.28 23.93 2.48
C GLN A 108 -5.63 23.84 1.76
N GLN A 109 -5.80 24.62 0.71
CA GLN A 109 -6.99 24.58 -0.12
C GLN A 109 -7.09 23.23 -0.85
N LEU A 110 -5.98 22.75 -1.43
CA LEU A 110 -5.88 21.43 -2.03
C LEU A 110 -6.26 20.33 -1.03
N ALA A 111 -5.70 20.37 0.19
CA ALA A 111 -6.01 19.39 1.24
C ALA A 111 -7.51 19.37 1.58
N ARG A 112 -8.15 20.53 1.72
CA ARG A 112 -9.61 20.62 1.96
C ARG A 112 -10.42 20.01 0.82
N HIS A 113 -10.05 20.28 -0.44
CA HIS A 113 -10.69 19.70 -1.61
C HIS A 113 -10.54 18.16 -1.62
N LEU A 114 -9.36 17.63 -1.33
CA LEU A 114 -9.11 16.19 -1.29
C LEU A 114 -9.91 15.50 -0.17
N VAL A 115 -10.04 16.12 1.00
CA VAL A 115 -10.91 15.63 2.08
C VAL A 115 -12.38 15.63 1.64
N LEU A 116 -12.84 16.70 0.98
CA LEU A 116 -14.22 16.79 0.46
C LEU A 116 -14.49 15.70 -0.58
N LEU A 117 -13.58 15.50 -1.53
CA LEU A 117 -13.69 14.42 -2.51
C LEU A 117 -13.68 13.04 -1.84
N GLY A 118 -12.77 12.83 -0.90
CA GLY A 118 -12.69 11.59 -0.12
C GLY A 118 -13.98 11.28 0.64
N SER A 119 -14.66 12.29 1.18
CA SER A 119 -15.92 12.10 1.90
C SER A 119 -17.08 11.62 1.00
N ARG A 120 -16.98 11.82 -0.31
CA ARG A 120 -17.98 11.37 -1.30
C ARG A 120 -17.73 9.94 -1.78
N MET A 121 -16.54 9.40 -1.54
CA MET A 121 -16.20 8.04 -1.94
C MET A 121 -16.82 7.00 -0.99
N SER A 122 -17.23 5.85 -1.51
CA SER A 122 -17.85 4.79 -0.70
C SER A 122 -16.81 4.01 0.09
N PRO A 123 -16.82 4.06 1.44
CA PRO A 123 -15.87 3.30 2.27
C PRO A 123 -15.97 1.79 2.04
N LYS A 124 -17.17 1.26 1.76
CA LYS A 124 -17.39 -0.17 1.56
C LYS A 124 -16.73 -0.70 0.29
N GLN A 125 -16.71 0.10 -0.79
CA GLN A 125 -16.09 -0.27 -2.06
C GLN A 125 -14.57 -0.22 -1.98
N LEU A 126 -14.03 0.73 -1.23
CA LEU A 126 -12.59 0.97 -1.11
C LEU A 126 -11.93 0.19 0.03
N ALA A 127 -12.70 -0.41 0.95
CA ALA A 127 -12.14 -1.11 2.09
C ALA A 127 -11.26 -2.31 1.68
N THR A 128 -10.13 -2.45 2.36
CA THR A 128 -9.27 -3.62 2.23
C THR A 128 -10.02 -4.87 2.71
N SER A 129 -10.10 -5.89 1.88
CA SER A 129 -10.64 -7.19 2.29
C SER A 129 -9.74 -7.83 3.34
N LYS A 130 -10.23 -7.97 4.58
CA LYS A 130 -9.51 -8.67 5.64
C LYS A 130 -9.41 -10.15 5.27
N ARG A 131 -8.20 -10.64 4.97
CA ARG A 131 -7.98 -12.07 4.77
C ARG A 131 -8.34 -12.81 6.06
N LYS A 132 -9.14 -13.87 5.95
CA LYS A 132 -9.33 -14.79 7.06
C LYS A 132 -7.97 -15.31 7.53
N PRO A 133 -7.75 -15.49 8.85
CA PRO A 133 -6.53 -16.13 9.33
C PRO A 133 -6.33 -17.43 8.56
N LYS A 134 -5.10 -17.67 8.08
CA LYS A 134 -4.78 -18.98 7.48
C LYS A 134 -5.10 -20.05 8.52
N ALA A 135 -5.87 -21.07 8.13
CA ALA A 135 -6.05 -22.24 8.96
C ALA A 135 -4.66 -22.75 9.40
N ALA A 136 -4.52 -23.08 10.68
CA ALA A 136 -3.28 -23.64 11.19
C ALA A 136 -2.91 -24.84 10.31
N GLN A 137 -1.70 -24.84 9.73
CA GLN A 137 -1.23 -25.98 8.96
C GLN A 137 -1.25 -27.20 9.88
N ALA A 138 -1.80 -28.31 9.38
CA ALA A 138 -1.83 -29.56 10.10
C ALA A 138 -0.41 -29.91 10.60
N LYS A 139 -0.31 -30.27 11.86
CA LYS A 139 0.97 -30.52 12.58
C LYS A 139 1.92 -31.54 11.90
N GLY A 140 1.47 -32.27 10.88
CA GLY A 140 2.24 -33.28 10.16
C GLY A 140 3.28 -32.78 9.17
N TYR A 141 3.39 -31.45 8.94
CA TYR A 141 4.32 -30.91 7.95
C TYR A 141 5.58 -30.24 8.55
N VAL A 142 5.74 -30.28 9.85
CA VAL A 142 6.93 -29.75 10.52
C VAL A 142 7.86 -30.91 10.81
N ASP A 143 8.78 -31.21 9.90
CA ASP A 143 9.93 -32.03 10.22
C ASP A 143 10.68 -31.34 11.37
N GLY A 144 10.74 -32.00 12.52
CA GLY A 144 11.34 -31.47 13.74
C GLY A 144 12.79 -31.06 13.60
N SER A 145 13.50 -31.55 12.56
CA SER A 145 14.88 -31.17 12.22
C SER A 145 14.96 -29.78 11.62
N ILE A 146 14.02 -29.39 10.76
CA ILE A 146 13.96 -28.07 10.13
C ILE A 146 13.51 -27.00 11.13
N ALA A 147 12.60 -27.34 12.04
CA ALA A 147 12.15 -26.41 13.08
C ALA A 147 13.27 -26.00 14.06
N ARG A 148 14.32 -26.78 14.19
CA ARG A 148 15.47 -26.50 15.09
C ARG A 148 16.51 -25.59 14.46
N SER A 149 16.63 -25.52 13.15
CA SER A 149 17.66 -24.77 12.44
C SER A 149 17.25 -23.34 12.08
N HIS A 150 15.94 -23.02 12.01
CA HIS A 150 15.45 -21.71 11.61
C HIS A 150 14.55 -21.08 12.68
N VAL A 151 15.04 -20.00 13.30
CA VAL A 151 14.23 -19.18 14.18
C VAL A 151 13.67 -18.02 13.36
N SER A 152 12.37 -18.07 13.05
CA SER A 152 11.72 -16.97 12.31
C SER A 152 11.60 -15.71 13.18
N THR A 153 11.65 -14.53 12.55
CA THR A 153 11.43 -13.24 13.23
C THR A 153 10.08 -13.18 13.95
N ALA A 154 9.06 -13.84 13.40
CA ALA A 154 7.72 -13.96 14.01
C ALA A 154 7.82 -14.73 15.35
N ARG A 155 8.58 -15.83 15.41
CA ARG A 155 8.77 -16.63 16.63
C ARG A 155 9.48 -15.84 17.71
N ILE A 156 10.54 -15.10 17.36
CA ILE A 156 11.26 -14.24 18.32
C ILE A 156 10.29 -13.22 18.96
N LEU A 157 9.46 -12.57 18.15
CA LEU A 157 8.52 -11.58 18.65
C LEU A 157 7.39 -12.19 19.47
N THR A 158 6.91 -13.39 19.11
CA THR A 158 5.90 -14.12 19.88
C THR A 158 6.42 -14.53 21.25
N LEU A 159 7.67 -15.03 21.32
CA LEU A 159 8.34 -15.38 22.58
C LEU A 159 8.57 -14.14 23.46
N ALA A 160 9.02 -13.03 22.86
CA ALA A 160 9.23 -11.77 23.59
C ALA A 160 7.91 -11.17 24.14
N ALA A 161 6.77 -11.42 23.49
CA ALA A 161 5.45 -11.02 23.94
C ALA A 161 4.84 -11.94 25.03
N GLY A 162 5.59 -12.96 25.50
CA GLY A 162 5.11 -13.93 26.50
C GLY A 162 4.01 -14.87 26.01
N LYS A 163 3.72 -14.88 24.69
CA LYS A 163 2.74 -15.79 24.10
C LYS A 163 3.46 -17.06 23.68
N ARG A 164 3.07 -18.22 24.28
CA ARG A 164 3.54 -19.52 23.77
C ARG A 164 3.08 -19.70 22.32
N PRO A 165 3.94 -20.26 21.42
CA PRO A 165 3.60 -20.50 20.04
C PRO A 165 2.44 -21.49 19.86
#